data_a364ffaaed1d874de629ea9799ab248c
#
_entry.id   a364ffaaed1d874de629ea9799ab248c
#
_cell.length_a   1.000
_cell.length_b   1.000
_cell.length_c   1.000
_cell.angle_alpha   90.00
_cell.angle_beta   90.00
_cell.angle_gamma   90.00
#
_symmetry.space_group_name_H-M   'P 1'
#
loop_
_entity.id
_entity.type
_entity.pdbx_description
1 polymer ?
#
loop_
_entity_poly.entity_id
_entity_poly.type
_entity_poly.pdbx_seq_one_letter_code
_entity_poly.pdbx_strand_id
1 'polypeptide(L)'
;MSTDTEVRVKDSSENLVDKPLMTSRNIFMMNAGFFGVQFSFAMTQTAVSPLFTAMGAEAHDLPILNLAGPMTGLLIQPLIGAMSDRTWSPRWGRRRPFVLAGSVVMILLCLIFPFISILWLGVLALWLLDAGNNTSMEPYRALISDRLPKNQLARGFLIQSMLTGAGAVLANFSIFVFQKTASGEAGNGIPYWAYICFWLGAVCIGLTMFIAMRKRIELTPTEEEFEEMKSAPKGVTGFVRDISGAVKVMPLAMHKIGLVFMFQFYAMFIYWQFVALSVGRSVFGVVDPEVDKVLQDQAAGFSGLLNGSYNLVTAITALALLPIVQKYGGKLTHAACLVIGGLSLMWLSTASSQTMSVLPMIGIGIMWASIVGVPYLMVASMVPPGRSGIYMGILNMMIVVPMLIETVTFGWILEHLLDSDPTKAILVAGVLMLIGAVAMLWVRSPSDADESSIVPLGAPDGSLSTYSRVIVGSDGTDHTLYGVHRAMEIAASSNARLTIVTAYLPIGTPDPDSGREEIYGEDDARLALRRTVEDLNHYRVRQYDSVVVVGDVADALLAASKDDPRHLIVVGNRGLGEHGEGLLGSVAAKVVQNAKSDVIVVQTSDTSDDVRLLRNA
;
A
#
# COMPACT_ATOMS: atom_id res chain seq x y z
N MET A 1 33.35 10.34 20.74
CA MET A 1 31.94 10.01 20.99
C MET A 1 31.15 11.29 20.82
N SER A 2 30.81 11.64 19.60
CA SER A 2 30.02 12.85 19.32
C SER A 2 28.54 12.44 19.26
N THR A 3 27.80 12.96 20.20
CA THR A 3 26.33 12.89 20.25
C THR A 3 25.81 13.93 19.26
N ASP A 4 25.54 13.50 18.01
CA ASP A 4 24.77 14.32 17.07
C ASP A 4 23.31 14.37 17.55
N THR A 5 23.06 15.34 18.44
CA THR A 5 21.72 15.79 18.78
C THR A 5 21.38 16.85 17.73
N GLU A 6 20.83 16.44 16.58
CA GLU A 6 20.25 17.37 15.62
C GLU A 6 19.03 18.04 16.25
N VAL A 7 19.24 19.29 16.64
CA VAL A 7 18.18 20.20 17.12
C VAL A 7 17.37 20.64 15.89
N ARG A 8 16.09 20.34 15.86
CA ARG A 8 15.14 20.93 14.89
C ARG A 8 15.06 22.44 15.15
N VAL A 9 15.57 23.24 14.22
CA VAL A 9 15.38 24.71 14.24
C VAL A 9 13.98 25.00 13.70
N LYS A 10 13.19 25.71 14.48
CA LYS A 10 11.85 26.17 14.13
C LYS A 10 12.00 27.33 13.15
N ASP A 11 11.62 27.14 11.90
CA ASP A 11 11.40 28.24 10.95
C ASP A 11 9.92 28.62 11.01
N SER A 12 9.63 29.90 11.09
CA SER A 12 8.30 30.47 11.37
C SER A 12 7.38 30.59 10.15
N SER A 13 7.66 29.81 9.11
CA SER A 13 6.78 29.58 7.98
C SER A 13 6.17 28.19 8.10
N GLU A 14 4.86 28.03 7.92
CA GLU A 14 4.09 26.77 7.95
C GLU A 14 4.55 25.76 6.88
N ASN A 15 5.83 25.43 6.86
CA ASN A 15 6.39 24.42 5.97
C ASN A 15 6.59 23.13 6.74
N LEU A 16 5.98 22.06 6.27
CA LEU A 16 6.24 20.67 6.58
C LEU A 16 7.75 20.48 6.79
N VAL A 17 8.18 20.37 8.05
CA VAL A 17 9.59 20.19 8.40
C VAL A 17 10.11 18.98 7.64
N ASP A 18 10.94 19.22 6.63
CA ASP A 18 11.54 18.16 5.83
C ASP A 18 12.34 17.24 6.76
N LYS A 19 11.93 15.97 6.78
CA LYS A 19 12.61 14.95 7.58
C LYS A 19 14.03 14.82 7.06
N PRO A 20 15.06 14.75 7.93
CA PRO A 20 16.44 14.67 7.49
C PRO A 20 16.69 13.42 6.63
N LEU A 21 17.42 13.61 5.52
CA LEU A 21 17.76 12.57 4.57
C LEU A 21 18.56 11.45 5.23
N MET A 22 18.26 10.21 4.86
CA MET A 22 19.04 9.05 5.29
C MET A 22 19.87 8.49 4.14
N THR A 23 21.09 8.02 4.45
CA THR A 23 21.88 7.28 3.48
C THR A 23 21.24 5.94 3.14
N SER A 24 21.46 5.41 1.93
CA SER A 24 20.93 4.10 1.51
C SER A 24 21.32 2.97 2.48
N ARG A 25 22.54 3.03 3.04
CA ARG A 25 23.01 2.08 4.06
C ARG A 25 22.18 2.15 5.34
N ASN A 26 21.83 3.34 5.80
CA ASN A 26 21.02 3.52 7.01
C ASN A 26 19.57 3.08 6.77
N ILE A 27 19.00 3.33 5.57
CA ILE A 27 17.68 2.84 5.18
C ILE A 27 17.68 1.31 5.15
N PHE A 28 18.71 0.68 4.58
CA PHE A 28 18.86 -0.79 4.57
C PHE A 28 18.95 -1.35 6.01
N MET A 29 19.80 -0.77 6.86
CA MET A 29 19.96 -1.19 8.24
C MET A 29 18.67 -1.02 9.04
N MET A 30 17.95 0.08 8.85
CA MET A 30 16.64 0.33 9.47
C MET A 30 15.63 -0.76 9.10
N ASN A 31 15.65 -1.26 7.88
CA ASN A 31 14.72 -2.28 7.38
C ASN A 31 15.19 -3.72 7.65
N ALA A 32 16.41 -3.94 8.14
CA ALA A 32 17.00 -5.28 8.29
C ALA A 32 16.12 -6.26 9.09
N GLY A 33 15.41 -5.77 10.12
CA GLY A 33 14.55 -6.61 10.95
C GLY A 33 13.37 -7.25 10.20
N PHE A 34 12.91 -6.66 9.07
CA PHE A 34 11.87 -7.30 8.26
C PHE A 34 12.29 -8.67 7.71
N PHE A 35 13.58 -8.86 7.45
CA PHE A 35 14.10 -10.17 7.07
C PHE A 35 13.83 -11.23 8.14
N GLY A 36 14.17 -10.95 9.41
CA GLY A 36 13.97 -11.91 10.50
C GLY A 36 12.50 -12.16 10.82
N VAL A 37 11.68 -11.10 10.85
CA VAL A 37 10.23 -11.20 11.06
C VAL A 37 9.60 -12.06 9.97
N GLN A 38 9.94 -11.81 8.71
CA GLN A 38 9.38 -12.56 7.60
C GLN A 38 9.91 -13.99 7.51
N PHE A 39 11.16 -14.22 7.93
CA PHE A 39 11.69 -15.57 8.07
C PHE A 39 10.81 -16.39 9.04
N SER A 40 10.56 -15.85 10.24
CA SER A 40 9.70 -16.53 11.24
C SER A 40 8.29 -16.77 10.68
N PHE A 41 7.68 -15.75 10.09
CA PHE A 41 6.33 -15.85 9.53
C PHE A 41 6.23 -16.91 8.43
N ALA A 42 7.13 -16.89 7.43
CA ALA A 42 7.12 -17.85 6.34
C ALA A 42 7.45 -19.27 6.79
N MET A 43 8.33 -19.42 7.78
CA MET A 43 8.63 -20.72 8.40
C MET A 43 7.40 -21.29 9.08
N THR A 44 6.67 -20.51 9.87
CA THR A 44 5.45 -20.99 10.54
C THR A 44 4.36 -21.34 9.53
N GLN A 45 4.16 -20.55 8.50
CA GLN A 45 3.20 -20.85 7.43
C GLN A 45 3.45 -22.21 6.77
N THR A 46 4.71 -22.64 6.64
CA THR A 46 5.07 -23.87 5.96
C THR A 46 5.22 -25.06 6.94
N ALA A 47 5.78 -24.82 8.14
CA ALA A 47 6.16 -25.89 9.05
C ALA A 47 5.04 -26.28 10.04
N VAL A 48 4.13 -25.36 10.39
CA VAL A 48 3.20 -25.58 11.51
C VAL A 48 2.15 -26.64 11.20
N SER A 49 1.54 -26.63 10.02
CA SER A 49 0.56 -27.68 9.66
C SER A 49 1.15 -29.09 9.68
N PRO A 50 2.32 -29.37 9.08
CA PRO A 50 3.00 -30.66 9.24
C PRO A 50 3.32 -31.03 10.70
N LEU A 51 3.72 -30.06 11.52
CA LEU A 51 4.01 -30.30 12.93
C LEU A 51 2.74 -30.60 13.74
N PHE A 52 1.63 -29.94 13.48
CA PHE A 52 0.35 -30.26 14.11
C PHE A 52 -0.12 -31.66 13.74
N THR A 53 0.03 -32.06 12.49
CA THR A 53 -0.24 -33.43 12.06
C THR A 53 0.66 -34.44 12.79
N ALA A 54 1.96 -34.15 12.96
CA ALA A 54 2.88 -34.97 13.75
C ALA A 54 2.52 -35.04 15.25
N MET A 55 1.77 -34.03 15.76
CA MET A 55 1.22 -34.03 17.13
C MET A 55 -0.17 -34.67 17.21
N GLY A 56 -0.68 -35.29 16.13
CA GLY A 56 -1.96 -36.01 16.09
C GLY A 56 -3.16 -35.18 15.66
N ALA A 57 -2.95 -34.05 14.96
CA ALA A 57 -4.05 -33.29 14.36
C ALA A 57 -4.53 -33.97 13.08
N GLU A 58 -5.85 -34.15 12.93
CA GLU A 58 -6.44 -34.59 11.68
C GLU A 58 -6.48 -33.45 10.64
N ALA A 59 -6.52 -33.80 9.34
CA ALA A 59 -6.48 -32.80 8.26
C ALA A 59 -7.65 -31.80 8.33
N HIS A 60 -8.83 -32.25 8.76
CA HIS A 60 -10.00 -31.39 8.89
C HIS A 60 -9.93 -30.39 10.05
N ASP A 61 -9.07 -30.64 11.06
CA ASP A 61 -8.86 -29.72 12.19
C ASP A 61 -7.91 -28.58 11.87
N LEU A 62 -7.04 -28.76 10.87
CA LEU A 62 -5.99 -27.77 10.53
C LEU A 62 -6.51 -26.34 10.32
N PRO A 63 -7.66 -26.11 9.66
CA PRO A 63 -8.17 -24.74 9.52
C PRO A 63 -8.38 -24.05 10.85
N ILE A 64 -9.03 -24.71 11.82
CA ILE A 64 -9.31 -24.11 13.13
C ILE A 64 -8.06 -24.00 14.00
N LEU A 65 -7.13 -24.93 13.88
CA LEU A 65 -5.85 -24.89 14.60
C LEU A 65 -4.94 -23.75 14.09
N ASN A 66 -5.06 -23.39 12.82
CA ASN A 66 -4.35 -22.25 12.19
C ASN A 66 -5.08 -20.91 12.31
N LEU A 67 -6.15 -20.81 13.10
CA LEU A 67 -6.93 -19.59 13.32
C LEU A 67 -6.09 -18.43 13.89
N ALA A 68 -4.95 -18.72 14.50
CA ALA A 68 -4.07 -17.74 15.12
C ALA A 68 -3.71 -16.58 14.20
N GLY A 69 -3.24 -16.85 12.98
CA GLY A 69 -2.81 -15.84 12.02
C GLY A 69 -3.88 -14.79 11.72
N PRO A 70 -5.05 -15.18 11.17
CA PRO A 70 -6.15 -14.27 10.91
C PRO A 70 -6.65 -13.51 12.13
N MET A 71 -6.86 -14.20 13.26
CA MET A 71 -7.39 -13.57 14.48
C MET A 71 -6.43 -12.57 15.11
N THR A 72 -5.15 -12.91 15.20
CA THR A 72 -4.15 -11.97 15.74
C THR A 72 -3.94 -10.78 14.79
N GLY A 73 -3.98 -11.00 13.47
CA GLY A 73 -3.96 -9.93 12.48
C GLY A 73 -5.14 -8.96 12.66
N LEU A 74 -6.34 -9.49 12.85
CA LEU A 74 -7.55 -8.68 13.02
C LEU A 74 -7.57 -7.90 14.35
N LEU A 75 -7.13 -8.52 15.44
CA LEU A 75 -7.24 -7.97 16.79
C LEU A 75 -5.99 -7.20 17.23
N ILE A 76 -4.82 -7.77 17.03
CA ILE A 76 -3.56 -7.24 17.55
C ILE A 76 -3.05 -6.06 16.73
N GLN A 77 -3.11 -6.13 15.40
CA GLN A 77 -2.57 -5.07 14.54
C GLN A 77 -3.21 -3.70 14.81
N PRO A 78 -4.56 -3.53 14.81
CA PRO A 78 -5.16 -2.24 15.10
C PRO A 78 -4.91 -1.77 16.53
N LEU A 79 -4.92 -2.71 17.51
CA LEU A 79 -4.69 -2.40 18.91
C LEU A 79 -3.26 -1.86 19.11
N ILE A 80 -2.27 -2.57 18.63
CA ILE A 80 -0.85 -2.19 18.75
C ILE A 80 -0.55 -0.94 17.91
N GLY A 81 -1.14 -0.82 16.73
CA GLY A 81 -1.07 0.39 15.91
C GLY A 81 -1.51 1.61 16.72
N ALA A 82 -2.73 1.58 17.27
CA ALA A 82 -3.27 2.65 18.10
C ALA A 82 -2.47 2.92 19.38
N MET A 83 -1.97 1.87 20.04
CA MET A 83 -1.12 2.02 21.23
C MET A 83 0.22 2.66 20.87
N SER A 84 0.86 2.22 19.80
CA SER A 84 2.15 2.75 19.37
C SER A 84 2.04 4.20 18.89
N ASP A 85 0.89 4.60 18.30
CA ASP A 85 0.62 5.98 17.89
C ASP A 85 0.59 6.96 19.04
N ARG A 86 0.21 6.50 20.24
CA ARG A 86 0.02 7.33 21.43
C ARG A 86 1.13 7.22 22.45
N THR A 87 2.09 6.34 22.24
CA THR A 87 3.18 6.11 23.17
C THR A 87 4.41 6.90 22.72
N TRP A 88 4.97 7.66 23.64
CA TRP A 88 6.25 8.31 23.45
C TRP A 88 7.12 8.17 24.68
N SER A 89 8.36 7.78 24.47
CA SER A 89 9.39 7.73 25.53
C SER A 89 10.66 8.43 25.05
N PRO A 90 11.21 9.38 25.84
CA PRO A 90 12.48 10.03 25.50
C PRO A 90 13.64 9.05 25.28
N ARG A 91 13.62 7.90 25.96
CA ARG A 91 14.67 6.87 25.88
C ARG A 91 14.43 5.86 24.76
N TRP A 92 13.18 5.43 24.57
CA TRP A 92 12.84 4.30 23.69
C TRP A 92 12.22 4.72 22.36
N GLY A 93 11.71 5.95 22.26
CA GLY A 93 10.94 6.40 21.10
C GLY A 93 9.47 6.01 21.17
N ARG A 94 8.79 6.02 20.03
CA ARG A 94 7.36 5.74 19.84
C ARG A 94 7.11 4.29 19.44
N ARG A 95 7.82 3.81 18.42
CA ARG A 95 7.60 2.51 17.77
C ARG A 95 8.48 1.39 18.33
N ARG A 96 9.74 1.71 18.66
CA ARG A 96 10.73 0.73 19.12
C ARG A 96 10.31 -0.18 20.27
N PRO A 97 9.62 0.29 21.33
CA PRO A 97 9.20 -0.57 22.43
C PRO A 97 8.35 -1.76 21.96
N PHE A 98 7.40 -1.49 21.05
CA PHE A 98 6.50 -2.52 20.53
C PHE A 98 7.23 -3.49 19.59
N VAL A 99 8.07 -2.95 18.69
CA VAL A 99 8.90 -3.77 17.79
C VAL A 99 9.79 -4.73 18.58
N LEU A 100 10.47 -4.24 19.63
CA LEU A 100 11.34 -5.05 20.46
C LEU A 100 10.56 -6.05 21.31
N ALA A 101 9.44 -5.65 21.92
CA ALA A 101 8.60 -6.55 22.72
C ALA A 101 8.08 -7.72 21.88
N GLY A 102 7.51 -7.44 20.68
CA GLY A 102 7.08 -8.49 19.76
C GLY A 102 8.23 -9.39 19.33
N SER A 103 9.41 -8.82 19.03
CA SER A 103 10.59 -9.60 18.63
C SER A 103 11.10 -10.51 19.74
N VAL A 104 11.09 -10.05 21.00
CA VAL A 104 11.48 -10.89 22.16
C VAL A 104 10.51 -12.07 22.32
N VAL A 105 9.20 -11.82 22.20
CA VAL A 105 8.19 -12.90 22.27
C VAL A 105 8.44 -13.92 21.15
N MET A 106 8.67 -13.47 19.91
CA MET A 106 8.97 -14.37 18.78
C MET A 106 10.24 -15.19 19.02
N ILE A 107 11.33 -14.57 19.49
CA ILE A 107 12.59 -15.27 19.76
C ILE A 107 12.38 -16.36 20.81
N LEU A 108 11.73 -16.04 21.93
CA LEU A 108 11.47 -17.01 23.00
C LEU A 108 10.63 -18.18 22.52
N LEU A 109 9.59 -17.89 21.74
CA LEU A 109 8.71 -18.94 21.21
C LEU A 109 9.40 -19.78 20.14
N CYS A 110 10.20 -19.19 19.24
CA CYS A 110 11.03 -19.97 18.32
C CYS A 110 12.02 -20.89 19.04
N LEU A 111 12.53 -20.51 20.20
CA LEU A 111 13.42 -21.38 21.00
C LEU A 111 12.67 -22.52 21.68
N ILE A 112 11.42 -22.30 22.11
CA ILE A 112 10.64 -23.24 22.92
C ILE A 112 9.76 -24.15 22.06
N PHE A 113 9.23 -23.66 20.92
CA PHE A 113 8.23 -24.34 20.09
C PHE A 113 8.61 -25.80 19.74
N PRO A 114 9.86 -26.13 19.35
CA PRO A 114 10.22 -27.50 18.99
C PRO A 114 10.19 -28.50 20.17
N PHE A 115 10.12 -28.04 21.42
CA PHE A 115 10.01 -28.91 22.59
C PHE A 115 8.56 -29.25 22.92
N ILE A 116 7.58 -28.65 22.23
CA ILE A 116 6.17 -28.87 22.47
C ILE A 116 5.70 -30.07 21.64
N SER A 117 5.20 -31.12 22.33
CA SER A 117 4.62 -32.30 21.70
C SER A 117 3.11 -32.40 21.90
N ILE A 118 2.54 -31.51 22.72
CA ILE A 118 1.10 -31.51 23.01
C ILE A 118 0.43 -30.51 22.07
N LEU A 119 -0.51 -30.98 21.26
CA LEU A 119 -1.18 -30.20 20.20
C LEU A 119 -1.71 -28.84 20.70
N TRP A 120 -2.46 -28.82 21.82
CA TRP A 120 -3.04 -27.58 22.33
C TRP A 120 -2.01 -26.58 22.86
N LEU A 121 -0.88 -27.05 23.36
CA LEU A 121 0.25 -26.17 23.71
C LEU A 121 0.93 -25.62 22.43
N GLY A 122 1.02 -26.43 21.38
CA GLY A 122 1.48 -25.99 20.06
C GLY A 122 0.59 -24.89 19.48
N VAL A 123 -0.73 -25.06 19.57
CA VAL A 123 -1.71 -24.04 19.16
C VAL A 123 -1.55 -22.76 19.97
N LEU A 124 -1.44 -22.85 21.30
CA LEU A 124 -1.20 -21.67 22.15
C LEU A 124 0.11 -20.97 21.81
N ALA A 125 1.17 -21.73 21.56
CA ALA A 125 2.47 -21.18 21.16
C ALA A 125 2.39 -20.48 19.79
N LEU A 126 1.62 -21.03 18.84
CA LEU A 126 1.35 -20.37 17.55
C LEU A 126 0.60 -19.04 17.75
N TRP A 127 -0.44 -19.00 18.59
CA TRP A 127 -1.17 -17.77 18.91
C TRP A 127 -0.26 -16.68 19.48
N LEU A 128 0.62 -17.06 20.41
CA LEU A 128 1.56 -16.12 21.02
C LEU A 128 2.64 -15.67 20.03
N LEU A 129 3.10 -16.55 19.14
CA LEU A 129 4.08 -16.24 18.11
C LEU A 129 3.51 -15.27 17.07
N ASP A 130 2.30 -15.52 16.61
CA ASP A 130 1.60 -14.63 15.67
C ASP A 130 1.24 -13.29 16.32
N ALA A 131 0.86 -13.29 17.60
CA ALA A 131 0.65 -12.05 18.37
C ALA A 131 1.96 -11.24 18.47
N GLY A 132 3.10 -11.89 18.73
CA GLY A 132 4.41 -11.28 18.73
C GLY A 132 4.79 -10.69 17.37
N ASN A 133 4.53 -11.44 16.29
CA ASN A 133 4.77 -11.02 14.92
C ASN A 133 3.96 -9.76 14.57
N ASN A 134 2.64 -9.77 14.82
CA ASN A 134 1.77 -8.62 14.55
C ASN A 134 2.09 -7.42 15.45
N THR A 135 2.50 -7.65 16.71
CA THR A 135 2.97 -6.59 17.63
C THR A 135 4.24 -5.90 17.10
N SER A 136 5.13 -6.64 16.44
CA SER A 136 6.35 -6.09 15.86
C SER A 136 6.11 -5.43 14.50
N MET A 137 5.34 -6.06 13.61
CA MET A 137 5.26 -5.72 12.19
C MET A 137 4.62 -4.34 11.94
N GLU A 138 3.48 -4.03 12.56
CA GLU A 138 2.76 -2.78 12.29
C GLU A 138 3.50 -1.52 12.74
N PRO A 139 4.01 -1.42 14.00
CA PRO A 139 4.83 -0.28 14.39
C PRO A 139 6.12 -0.16 13.56
N TYR A 140 6.64 -1.29 13.07
CA TYR A 140 7.83 -1.29 12.26
C TYR A 140 7.59 -0.71 10.85
N ARG A 141 6.45 -1.03 10.21
CA ARG A 141 6.03 -0.39 8.94
C ARG A 141 5.82 1.11 9.12
N ALA A 142 5.13 1.50 10.20
CA ALA A 142 4.90 2.90 10.52
C ALA A 142 6.20 3.68 10.75
N LEU A 143 7.24 3.05 11.31
CA LEU A 143 8.55 3.65 11.51
C LEU A 143 9.18 4.14 10.19
N ILE A 144 8.97 3.43 9.08
CA ILE A 144 9.47 3.84 7.76
C ILE A 144 8.84 5.17 7.34
N SER A 145 7.52 5.27 7.44
CA SER A 145 6.78 6.49 7.11
C SER A 145 7.07 7.63 8.09
N ASP A 146 7.24 7.32 9.38
CA ASP A 146 7.53 8.32 10.40
C ASP A 146 8.94 8.92 10.24
N ARG A 147 9.90 8.16 9.70
CA ARG A 147 11.32 8.55 9.64
C ARG A 147 11.76 9.10 8.29
N LEU A 148 11.27 8.57 7.18
CA LEU A 148 11.74 8.94 5.85
C LEU A 148 10.98 10.14 5.27
N PRO A 149 11.67 11.08 4.60
CA PRO A 149 11.04 12.13 3.83
C PRO A 149 10.36 11.55 2.58
N LYS A 150 9.41 12.31 1.98
CA LYS A 150 8.58 11.86 0.85
C LYS A 150 9.38 11.28 -0.32
N ASN A 151 10.50 11.93 -0.68
CA ASN A 151 11.39 11.51 -1.77
C ASN A 151 12.16 10.20 -1.49
N GLN A 152 12.23 9.73 -0.23
CA GLN A 152 12.91 8.48 0.13
C GLN A 152 11.94 7.35 0.53
N LEU A 153 10.63 7.61 0.66
CA LEU A 153 9.64 6.60 1.07
C LEU A 153 9.61 5.41 0.12
N ALA A 154 9.59 5.65 -1.20
CA ALA A 154 9.61 4.59 -2.20
C ALA A 154 10.82 3.67 -2.02
N ARG A 155 12.01 4.23 -1.81
CA ARG A 155 13.23 3.45 -1.53
C ARG A 155 13.12 2.66 -0.22
N GLY A 156 12.54 3.26 0.83
CA GLY A 156 12.32 2.59 2.11
C GLY A 156 11.45 1.35 1.97
N PHE A 157 10.30 1.47 1.31
CA PHE A 157 9.38 0.35 1.08
C PHE A 157 9.92 -0.70 0.10
N LEU A 158 10.69 -0.30 -0.92
CA LEU A 158 11.34 -1.27 -1.82
C LEU A 158 12.36 -2.13 -1.07
N ILE A 159 13.20 -1.54 -0.22
CA ILE A 159 14.17 -2.27 0.61
C ILE A 159 13.44 -3.18 1.61
N GLN A 160 12.34 -2.71 2.21
CA GLN A 160 11.48 -3.54 3.05
C GLN A 160 10.99 -4.77 2.29
N SER A 161 10.39 -4.58 1.11
CA SER A 161 9.84 -5.67 0.30
C SER A 161 10.92 -6.68 -0.11
N MET A 162 12.10 -6.20 -0.48
CA MET A 162 13.24 -7.05 -0.81
C MET A 162 13.66 -7.92 0.39
N LEU A 163 13.81 -7.32 1.58
CA LEU A 163 14.22 -8.06 2.80
C LEU A 163 13.13 -9.03 3.27
N THR A 164 11.86 -8.64 3.14
CA THR A 164 10.70 -9.50 3.38
C THR A 164 10.73 -10.73 2.46
N GLY A 165 10.90 -10.53 1.17
CA GLY A 165 11.00 -11.62 0.19
C GLY A 165 12.21 -12.53 0.44
N ALA A 166 13.38 -11.96 0.72
CA ALA A 166 14.58 -12.72 1.03
C ALA A 166 14.43 -13.57 2.31
N GLY A 167 13.78 -13.04 3.35
CA GLY A 167 13.47 -13.78 4.57
C GLY A 167 12.57 -14.99 4.32
N ALA A 168 11.50 -14.79 3.53
CA ALA A 168 10.57 -15.86 3.18
C ALA A 168 11.23 -16.97 2.34
N VAL A 169 12.04 -16.60 1.35
CA VAL A 169 12.78 -17.56 0.52
C VAL A 169 13.73 -18.38 1.37
N LEU A 170 14.54 -17.71 2.23
CA LEU A 170 15.50 -18.43 3.07
C LEU A 170 14.79 -19.37 4.06
N ALA A 171 13.68 -18.94 4.67
CA ALA A 171 12.91 -19.77 5.59
C ALA A 171 12.44 -21.07 4.91
N ASN A 172 11.79 -20.95 3.77
CA ASN A 172 11.23 -22.09 3.05
C ASN A 172 12.33 -23.03 2.52
N PHE A 173 13.41 -22.51 1.95
CA PHE A 173 14.53 -23.35 1.53
C PHE A 173 15.28 -23.97 2.70
N SER A 174 15.31 -23.34 3.87
CA SER A 174 15.93 -23.94 5.07
C SER A 174 15.18 -25.20 5.52
N ILE A 175 13.83 -25.21 5.46
CA ILE A 175 13.01 -26.39 5.75
C ILE A 175 13.39 -27.53 4.81
N PHE A 176 13.46 -27.26 3.50
CA PHE A 176 13.84 -28.25 2.50
C PHE A 176 15.25 -28.83 2.71
N VAL A 177 16.22 -27.96 3.01
CA VAL A 177 17.61 -28.38 3.22
C VAL A 177 17.74 -29.19 4.52
N PHE A 178 17.19 -28.69 5.63
CA PHE A 178 17.37 -29.34 6.91
C PHE A 178 16.55 -30.62 7.05
N GLN A 179 15.40 -30.73 6.39
CA GLN A 179 14.68 -31.98 6.31
C GLN A 179 15.53 -33.11 5.66
N LYS A 180 16.36 -32.77 4.65
CA LYS A 180 17.25 -33.73 3.99
C LYS A 180 18.52 -34.05 4.78
N THR A 181 19.04 -33.08 5.55
CA THR A 181 20.34 -33.19 6.23
C THR A 181 20.23 -33.56 7.71
N ALA A 182 19.10 -33.30 8.34
CA ALA A 182 18.82 -33.57 9.74
C ALA A 182 17.63 -34.55 9.86
N SER A 183 17.84 -35.78 9.43
CA SER A 183 16.85 -36.84 9.50
C SER A 183 16.65 -37.35 10.92
N GLY A 184 15.46 -37.89 11.21
CA GLY A 184 15.07 -38.43 12.49
C GLY A 184 14.29 -37.46 13.38
N GLU A 185 13.79 -37.93 14.49
CA GLU A 185 12.97 -37.21 15.46
C GLU A 185 13.58 -37.22 16.87
N ALA A 186 13.27 -36.19 17.64
CA ALA A 186 13.65 -36.10 19.04
C ALA A 186 12.75 -37.02 19.88
N GLY A 187 13.12 -37.26 21.15
CA GLY A 187 12.35 -38.12 22.06
C GLY A 187 10.90 -37.69 22.32
N ASN A 188 10.51 -36.49 21.88
CA ASN A 188 9.15 -35.96 21.93
C ASN A 188 8.37 -36.14 20.61
N GLY A 189 8.91 -36.85 19.62
CA GLY A 189 8.28 -37.07 18.31
C GLY A 189 8.35 -35.92 17.31
N ILE A 190 9.06 -34.84 17.66
CA ILE A 190 9.23 -33.69 16.75
C ILE A 190 10.50 -33.89 15.92
N PRO A 191 10.45 -33.71 14.58
CA PRO A 191 11.61 -33.86 13.68
C PRO A 191 12.76 -32.92 14.01
N TYR A 192 14.02 -33.36 13.88
CA TYR A 192 15.20 -32.51 14.13
C TYR A 192 15.28 -31.31 13.22
N TRP A 193 14.82 -31.41 11.97
CA TRP A 193 14.79 -30.27 11.04
C TRP A 193 13.96 -29.09 11.61
N ALA A 194 12.88 -29.37 12.34
CA ALA A 194 12.06 -28.34 12.95
C ALA A 194 12.82 -27.56 14.02
N TYR A 195 13.59 -28.25 14.89
CA TYR A 195 14.45 -27.60 15.88
C TYR A 195 15.42 -26.61 15.21
N ILE A 196 16.11 -27.06 14.16
CA ILE A 196 17.11 -26.25 13.47
C ILE A 196 16.44 -25.03 12.80
N CYS A 197 15.30 -25.22 12.13
CA CYS A 197 14.59 -24.12 11.45
C CYS A 197 14.07 -23.09 12.44
N PHE A 198 13.45 -23.50 13.55
CA PHE A 198 12.95 -22.57 14.57
C PHE A 198 14.09 -21.83 15.27
N TRP A 199 15.20 -22.49 15.60
CA TRP A 199 16.37 -21.85 16.20
C TRP A 199 17.07 -20.90 15.23
N LEU A 200 17.16 -21.26 13.95
CA LEU A 200 17.62 -20.36 12.91
C LEU A 200 16.73 -19.12 12.83
N GLY A 201 15.41 -19.29 12.93
CA GLY A 201 14.45 -18.20 13.02
C GLY A 201 14.72 -17.26 14.20
N ALA A 202 14.95 -17.82 15.39
CA ALA A 202 15.31 -17.04 16.56
C ALA A 202 16.60 -16.22 16.36
N VAL A 203 17.63 -16.84 15.77
CA VAL A 203 18.90 -16.15 15.43
C VAL A 203 18.68 -15.06 14.39
N CYS A 204 17.93 -15.34 13.32
CA CYS A 204 17.61 -14.36 12.28
C CYS A 204 16.87 -13.14 12.85
N ILE A 205 15.83 -13.37 13.67
CA ILE A 205 15.09 -12.28 14.33
C ILE A 205 16.05 -11.48 15.23
N GLY A 206 16.77 -12.16 16.13
CA GLY A 206 17.65 -11.51 17.10
C GLY A 206 18.72 -10.66 16.44
N LEU A 207 19.43 -11.20 15.45
CA LEU A 207 20.52 -10.51 14.76
C LEU A 207 19.99 -9.32 13.95
N THR A 208 18.93 -9.53 13.15
CA THR A 208 18.43 -8.48 12.25
C THR A 208 17.71 -7.37 13.02
N MET A 209 17.01 -7.69 14.10
CA MET A 209 16.42 -6.69 14.99
C MET A 209 17.47 -5.92 15.77
N PHE A 210 18.54 -6.57 16.24
CA PHE A 210 19.66 -5.89 16.84
C PHE A 210 20.28 -4.88 15.87
N ILE A 211 20.51 -5.28 14.60
CA ILE A 211 21.02 -4.38 13.55
C ILE A 211 20.09 -3.19 13.33
N ALA A 212 18.79 -3.46 13.21
CA ALA A 212 17.77 -2.45 12.91
C ALA A 212 17.56 -1.45 14.07
N MET A 213 17.53 -1.96 15.29
CA MET A 213 17.11 -1.18 16.48
C MET A 213 18.27 -0.71 17.38
N ARG A 214 19.55 -1.02 17.05
CA ARG A 214 20.72 -0.61 17.86
C ARG A 214 20.88 0.90 17.99
N LYS A 215 20.47 1.67 16.98
CA LYS A 215 20.47 3.13 17.00
C LYS A 215 19.06 3.65 17.13
N ARG A 216 18.87 4.75 17.86
CA ARG A 216 17.59 5.48 17.86
C ARG A 216 17.46 6.21 16.52
N ILE A 217 16.47 5.81 15.73
CA ILE A 217 16.24 6.35 14.38
C ILE A 217 15.03 7.30 14.40
N GLU A 218 14.13 7.16 15.39
CA GLU A 218 12.92 7.95 15.51
C GLU A 218 13.20 9.42 15.79
N LEU A 219 12.47 10.29 15.11
CA LEU A 219 12.48 11.73 15.34
C LEU A 219 11.68 12.07 16.61
N THR A 220 12.12 13.11 17.31
CA THR A 220 11.35 13.63 18.45
C THR A 220 10.08 14.29 17.91
N PRO A 221 8.88 13.98 18.43
CA PRO A 221 7.64 14.62 18.00
C PRO A 221 7.71 16.14 18.27
N THR A 222 7.05 16.91 17.44
CA THR A 222 6.81 18.33 17.68
C THR A 222 5.81 18.51 18.83
N GLU A 223 5.70 19.71 19.38
CA GLU A 223 4.68 20.00 20.42
C GLU A 223 3.26 19.77 19.89
N GLU A 224 2.99 20.11 18.64
CA GLU A 224 1.70 19.89 17.98
C GLU A 224 1.40 18.39 17.83
N GLU A 225 2.34 17.60 17.30
CA GLU A 225 2.23 16.14 17.21
C GLU A 225 2.00 15.51 18.59
N PHE A 226 2.63 16.07 19.65
CA PHE A 226 2.50 15.56 21.00
C PHE A 226 1.11 15.86 21.61
N GLU A 227 0.54 17.04 21.34
CA GLU A 227 -0.83 17.38 21.74
C GLU A 227 -1.88 16.58 20.94
N GLU A 228 -1.67 16.36 19.64
CA GLU A 228 -2.50 15.46 18.83
C GLU A 228 -2.49 14.02 19.38
N MET A 229 -1.30 13.51 19.77
CA MET A 229 -1.17 12.19 20.40
C MET A 229 -1.98 12.08 21.71
N LYS A 230 -2.08 13.18 22.49
CA LYS A 230 -2.86 13.21 23.73
C LYS A 230 -4.38 13.36 23.48
N SER A 231 -4.76 14.10 22.46
CA SER A 231 -6.17 14.43 22.14
C SER A 231 -6.86 13.36 21.30
N ALA A 232 -6.13 12.44 20.68
CA ALA A 232 -6.67 11.38 19.84
C ALA A 232 -7.75 10.54 20.56
N PRO A 233 -8.90 10.22 19.90
CA PRO A 233 -10.02 9.50 20.51
C PRO A 233 -9.56 8.19 21.14
N LYS A 234 -9.88 7.99 22.41
CA LYS A 234 -9.46 6.80 23.16
C LYS A 234 -10.41 5.64 22.87
N GLY A 235 -9.87 4.50 22.38
CA GLY A 235 -10.54 3.21 22.40
C GLY A 235 -10.89 2.61 21.04
N VAL A 236 -11.15 1.30 21.07
CA VAL A 236 -11.57 0.47 19.93
C VAL A 236 -12.89 0.96 19.31
N THR A 237 -13.78 1.55 20.10
CA THR A 237 -15.08 2.07 19.64
C THR A 237 -14.97 3.24 18.65
N GLY A 238 -14.00 4.14 18.83
CA GLY A 238 -13.71 5.21 17.86
C GLY A 238 -13.24 4.62 16.52
N PHE A 239 -12.30 3.69 16.56
CA PHE A 239 -11.78 3.01 15.38
C PHE A 239 -12.86 2.24 14.60
N VAL A 240 -13.72 1.47 15.29
CA VAL A 240 -14.84 0.75 14.64
C VAL A 240 -15.82 1.70 13.99
N ARG A 241 -16.10 2.84 14.64
CA ARG A 241 -16.98 3.88 14.09
C ARG A 241 -16.39 4.52 12.83
N ASP A 242 -15.09 4.80 12.82
CA ASP A 242 -14.39 5.41 11.69
C ASP A 242 -14.34 4.45 10.49
N ILE A 243 -14.05 3.17 10.74
CA ILE A 243 -14.08 2.13 9.69
C ILE A 243 -15.50 1.95 9.15
N SER A 244 -16.52 1.84 10.02
CA SER A 244 -17.89 1.64 9.57
C SER A 244 -18.41 2.84 8.75
N GLY A 245 -17.99 4.05 9.12
CA GLY A 245 -18.21 5.26 8.35
C GLY A 245 -17.53 5.22 6.97
N ALA A 246 -16.26 4.83 6.94
CA ALA A 246 -15.49 4.75 5.69
C ALA A 246 -16.03 3.67 4.74
N VAL A 247 -16.45 2.50 5.25
CA VAL A 247 -17.06 1.42 4.45
C VAL A 247 -18.36 1.88 3.78
N LYS A 248 -19.19 2.69 4.46
CA LYS A 248 -20.44 3.22 3.89
C LYS A 248 -20.22 4.16 2.70
N VAL A 249 -19.11 4.89 2.69
CA VAL A 249 -18.76 5.88 1.65
C VAL A 249 -17.77 5.31 0.65
N MET A 250 -17.38 4.04 0.81
CA MET A 250 -16.38 3.37 0.00
C MET A 250 -16.84 3.22 -1.46
N PRO A 251 -15.98 3.49 -2.46
CA PRO A 251 -16.31 3.31 -3.86
C PRO A 251 -16.78 1.88 -4.18
N LEU A 252 -17.81 1.73 -5.04
CA LEU A 252 -18.32 0.41 -5.43
C LEU A 252 -17.24 -0.51 -6.03
N ALA A 253 -16.24 0.08 -6.70
CA ALA A 253 -15.09 -0.67 -7.23
C ALA A 253 -14.29 -1.37 -6.11
N MET A 254 -14.14 -0.74 -4.94
CA MET A 254 -13.47 -1.37 -3.78
C MET A 254 -14.29 -2.52 -3.19
N HIS A 255 -15.62 -2.41 -3.12
CA HIS A 255 -16.48 -3.54 -2.70
C HIS A 255 -16.30 -4.75 -3.62
N LYS A 256 -16.20 -4.51 -4.94
CA LYS A 256 -15.94 -5.57 -5.92
C LYS A 256 -14.53 -6.16 -5.78
N ILE A 257 -13.51 -5.35 -5.46
CA ILE A 257 -12.17 -5.86 -5.10
C ILE A 257 -12.26 -6.73 -3.85
N GLY A 258 -13.06 -6.33 -2.84
CA GLY A 258 -13.32 -7.16 -1.66
C GLY A 258 -13.91 -8.52 -2.00
N LEU A 259 -14.82 -8.60 -2.99
CA LEU A 259 -15.34 -9.88 -3.49
C LEU A 259 -14.23 -10.74 -4.15
N VAL A 260 -13.33 -10.13 -4.92
CA VAL A 260 -12.18 -10.84 -5.49
C VAL A 260 -11.28 -11.36 -4.36
N PHE A 261 -11.02 -10.54 -3.34
CA PHE A 261 -10.24 -10.93 -2.16
C PHE A 261 -10.87 -12.08 -1.39
N MET A 262 -12.22 -12.14 -1.35
CA MET A 262 -12.94 -13.27 -0.75
C MET A 262 -12.50 -14.60 -1.36
N PHE A 263 -12.46 -14.70 -2.67
CA PHE A 263 -12.08 -15.94 -3.34
C PHE A 263 -10.58 -16.21 -3.26
N GLN A 264 -9.75 -15.20 -3.49
CA GLN A 264 -8.29 -15.42 -3.59
C GLN A 264 -7.64 -15.70 -2.22
N PHE A 265 -8.05 -15.01 -1.12
CA PHE A 265 -7.46 -15.25 0.19
C PHE A 265 -8.05 -16.49 0.87
N TYR A 266 -9.31 -16.84 0.59
CA TYR A 266 -9.86 -18.13 0.96
C TYR A 266 -9.05 -19.27 0.30
N ALA A 267 -8.79 -19.17 -1.00
CA ALA A 267 -8.02 -20.16 -1.76
C ALA A 267 -6.55 -20.25 -1.31
N MET A 268 -5.89 -19.10 -1.07
CA MET A 268 -4.50 -19.12 -0.62
C MET A 268 -4.36 -19.71 0.78
N PHE A 269 -5.34 -19.51 1.65
CA PHE A 269 -5.31 -20.07 2.99
C PHE A 269 -5.45 -21.59 2.96
N ILE A 270 -6.34 -22.13 2.11
CA ILE A 270 -6.38 -23.57 1.81
C ILE A 270 -5.02 -24.07 1.32
N TYR A 271 -4.41 -23.38 0.35
CA TYR A 271 -3.13 -23.79 -0.20
C TYR A 271 -2.05 -23.91 0.90
N TRP A 272 -1.88 -22.87 1.72
CA TRP A 272 -0.85 -22.88 2.77
C TRP A 272 -1.04 -23.96 3.81
N GLN A 273 -2.28 -24.29 4.16
CA GLN A 273 -2.58 -25.33 5.14
C GLN A 273 -2.41 -26.74 4.59
N PHE A 274 -2.80 -26.96 3.33
CA PHE A 274 -2.94 -28.31 2.79
C PHE A 274 -1.87 -28.71 1.77
N VAL A 275 -0.97 -27.82 1.32
CA VAL A 275 0.03 -28.16 0.31
C VAL A 275 0.94 -29.30 0.73
N ALA A 276 1.40 -29.31 1.98
CA ALA A 276 2.28 -30.38 2.51
C ALA A 276 1.59 -31.74 2.53
N LEU A 277 0.33 -31.77 2.99
CA LEU A 277 -0.49 -33.00 3.03
C LEU A 277 -0.86 -33.47 1.62
N SER A 278 -1.22 -32.54 0.73
CA SER A 278 -1.55 -32.84 -0.67
C SER A 278 -0.38 -33.51 -1.37
N VAL A 279 0.82 -32.92 -1.27
CA VAL A 279 2.04 -33.47 -1.86
C VAL A 279 2.45 -34.78 -1.17
N GLY A 280 2.29 -34.87 0.16
CA GLY A 280 2.49 -36.10 0.91
C GLY A 280 1.71 -37.26 0.30
N ARG A 281 0.42 -37.05 0.08
CA ARG A 281 -0.47 -38.05 -0.51
C ARG A 281 -0.16 -38.36 -1.97
N SER A 282 -0.03 -37.32 -2.81
CA SER A 282 0.03 -37.48 -4.27
C SER A 282 1.42 -37.85 -4.81
N VAL A 283 2.49 -37.38 -4.16
CA VAL A 283 3.87 -37.52 -4.62
C VAL A 283 4.67 -38.55 -3.80
N PHE A 284 4.46 -38.55 -2.47
CA PHE A 284 5.20 -39.43 -1.57
C PHE A 284 4.40 -40.68 -1.16
N GLY A 285 3.10 -40.75 -1.47
CA GLY A 285 2.28 -41.92 -1.19
C GLY A 285 1.89 -42.08 0.29
N VAL A 286 1.88 -40.98 1.06
CA VAL A 286 1.42 -40.98 2.45
C VAL A 286 -0.06 -41.37 2.48
N VAL A 287 -0.38 -42.45 3.16
CA VAL A 287 -1.78 -42.93 3.39
C VAL A 287 -2.26 -42.41 4.73
N ASP A 288 -1.47 -42.61 5.76
CA ASP A 288 -1.74 -42.15 7.12
C ASP A 288 -0.53 -41.39 7.64
N PRO A 289 -0.67 -40.06 7.86
CA PRO A 289 0.44 -39.21 8.32
C PRO A 289 1.03 -39.64 9.67
N GLU A 290 0.25 -40.30 10.55
CA GLU A 290 0.75 -40.76 11.85
C GLU A 290 1.61 -42.04 11.73
N VAL A 291 1.29 -42.89 10.75
CA VAL A 291 2.03 -44.12 10.46
C VAL A 291 3.21 -43.87 9.57
N ASP A 292 3.03 -43.06 8.51
CA ASP A 292 4.00 -42.80 7.46
C ASP A 292 4.89 -41.57 7.76
N LYS A 293 5.32 -41.39 9.02
CA LYS A 293 6.04 -40.19 9.50
C LYS A 293 7.22 -39.80 8.63
N VAL A 294 8.04 -40.74 8.16
CA VAL A 294 9.20 -40.48 7.33
C VAL A 294 8.80 -39.87 5.97
N LEU A 295 7.73 -40.37 5.35
CA LEU A 295 7.22 -39.85 4.09
C LEU A 295 6.56 -38.49 4.30
N GLN A 296 5.87 -38.30 5.41
CA GLN A 296 5.26 -37.02 5.78
C GLN A 296 6.33 -35.94 6.03
N ASP A 297 7.45 -36.26 6.67
CA ASP A 297 8.59 -35.36 6.84
C ASP A 297 9.23 -34.99 5.51
N GLN A 298 9.37 -35.95 4.58
CA GLN A 298 9.85 -35.67 3.24
C GLN A 298 8.91 -34.73 2.48
N ALA A 299 7.61 -34.92 2.61
CA ALA A 299 6.60 -34.05 2.02
C ALA A 299 6.63 -32.63 2.62
N ALA A 300 6.82 -32.51 3.94
CA ALA A 300 6.98 -31.23 4.63
C ALA A 300 8.21 -30.46 4.11
N GLY A 301 9.37 -31.14 4.01
CA GLY A 301 10.58 -30.57 3.44
C GLY A 301 10.39 -30.14 1.99
N PHE A 302 9.74 -30.97 1.18
CA PHE A 302 9.46 -30.67 -0.21
C PHE A 302 8.46 -29.50 -0.38
N SER A 303 7.47 -29.38 0.50
CA SER A 303 6.58 -28.21 0.51
C SER A 303 7.34 -26.92 0.79
N GLY A 304 8.41 -26.97 1.59
CA GLY A 304 9.35 -25.86 1.76
C GLY A 304 10.03 -25.46 0.44
N LEU A 305 10.48 -26.43 -0.37
CA LEU A 305 11.01 -26.15 -1.71
C LEU A 305 9.95 -25.49 -2.61
N LEU A 306 8.73 -26.00 -2.62
CA LEU A 306 7.62 -25.44 -3.41
C LEU A 306 7.33 -23.99 -2.99
N ASN A 307 7.17 -23.74 -1.70
CA ASN A 307 6.91 -22.41 -1.16
C ASN A 307 8.07 -21.44 -1.39
N GLY A 308 9.33 -21.90 -1.26
CA GLY A 308 10.52 -21.13 -1.60
C GLY A 308 10.56 -20.77 -3.09
N SER A 309 10.21 -21.72 -3.95
CA SER A 309 10.21 -21.54 -5.41
C SER A 309 9.17 -20.51 -5.86
N TYR A 310 7.91 -20.60 -5.41
CA TYR A 310 6.93 -19.59 -5.83
C TYR A 310 7.25 -18.20 -5.25
N ASN A 311 7.80 -18.10 -4.04
CA ASN A 311 8.23 -16.81 -3.49
C ASN A 311 9.39 -16.19 -4.29
N LEU A 312 10.32 -17.00 -4.77
CA LEU A 312 11.39 -16.54 -5.67
C LEU A 312 10.82 -16.02 -7.00
N VAL A 313 9.90 -16.76 -7.61
CA VAL A 313 9.20 -16.32 -8.84
C VAL A 313 8.42 -15.05 -8.58
N THR A 314 7.76 -14.92 -7.43
CA THR A 314 7.04 -13.71 -7.01
C THR A 314 7.97 -12.49 -7.01
N ALA A 315 9.15 -12.61 -6.41
CA ALA A 315 10.11 -11.50 -6.34
C ALA A 315 10.58 -11.04 -7.73
N ILE A 316 10.82 -11.97 -8.64
CA ILE A 316 11.23 -11.69 -10.02
C ILE A 316 10.06 -11.06 -10.80
N THR A 317 8.87 -11.65 -10.68
CA THR A 317 7.67 -11.22 -11.42
C THR A 317 7.18 -9.84 -10.98
N ALA A 318 7.30 -9.50 -9.69
CA ALA A 318 6.87 -8.20 -9.17
C ALA A 318 7.54 -7.03 -9.92
N LEU A 319 8.81 -7.18 -10.32
CA LEU A 319 9.53 -6.17 -11.12
C LEU A 319 9.00 -6.07 -12.56
N ALA A 320 8.55 -7.20 -13.14
CA ALA A 320 8.05 -7.26 -14.50
C ALA A 320 6.57 -6.84 -14.63
N LEU A 321 5.79 -6.89 -13.54
CA LEU A 321 4.36 -6.57 -13.57
C LEU A 321 4.08 -5.09 -13.79
N LEU A 322 4.93 -4.19 -13.30
CA LEU A 322 4.68 -2.75 -13.39
C LEU A 322 4.45 -2.26 -14.84
N PRO A 323 5.34 -2.52 -15.81
CA PRO A 323 5.12 -2.12 -17.20
C PRO A 323 3.91 -2.82 -17.84
N ILE A 324 3.57 -4.04 -17.40
CA ILE A 324 2.40 -4.78 -17.90
C ILE A 324 1.11 -4.11 -17.41
N VAL A 325 1.06 -3.75 -16.12
CA VAL A 325 -0.08 -3.02 -15.53
C VAL A 325 -0.27 -1.65 -16.20
N GLN A 326 0.83 -0.92 -16.49
CA GLN A 326 0.77 0.36 -17.19
C GLN A 326 0.22 0.23 -18.62
N LYS A 327 0.53 -0.88 -19.29
CA LYS A 327 0.12 -1.10 -20.69
C LYS A 327 -1.29 -1.67 -20.83
N TYR A 328 -1.67 -2.62 -19.99
CA TYR A 328 -2.93 -3.39 -20.12
C TYR A 328 -3.97 -3.08 -19.02
N GLY A 329 -3.61 -2.21 -18.05
CA GLY A 329 -4.43 -1.90 -16.89
C GLY A 329 -4.38 -2.96 -15.79
N GLY A 330 -4.64 -2.53 -14.55
CA GLY A 330 -4.57 -3.41 -13.37
C GLY A 330 -5.59 -4.54 -13.40
N LYS A 331 -6.81 -4.28 -13.87
CA LYS A 331 -7.92 -5.23 -13.95
C LYS A 331 -7.58 -6.48 -14.78
N LEU A 332 -7.21 -6.29 -16.05
CA LEU A 332 -6.91 -7.40 -16.96
C LEU A 332 -5.65 -8.15 -16.53
N THR A 333 -4.61 -7.42 -16.10
CA THR A 333 -3.37 -8.02 -15.60
C THR A 333 -3.63 -8.91 -14.39
N HIS A 334 -4.40 -8.42 -13.40
CA HIS A 334 -4.72 -9.20 -12.20
C HIS A 334 -5.57 -10.42 -12.53
N ALA A 335 -6.63 -10.26 -13.34
CA ALA A 335 -7.46 -11.38 -13.78
C ALA A 335 -6.65 -12.46 -14.50
N ALA A 336 -5.77 -12.09 -15.43
CA ALA A 336 -4.89 -13.03 -16.13
C ALA A 336 -3.93 -13.76 -15.16
N CYS A 337 -3.35 -13.07 -14.20
CA CYS A 337 -2.50 -13.69 -13.19
C CYS A 337 -3.28 -14.67 -12.30
N LEU A 338 -4.54 -14.35 -11.93
CA LEU A 338 -5.40 -15.27 -11.17
C LEU A 338 -5.75 -16.53 -11.98
N VAL A 339 -5.99 -16.40 -13.30
CA VAL A 339 -6.22 -17.56 -14.18
C VAL A 339 -4.97 -18.45 -14.22
N ILE A 340 -3.78 -17.86 -14.44
CA ILE A 340 -2.52 -18.61 -14.48
C ILE A 340 -2.32 -19.36 -13.15
N GLY A 341 -2.50 -18.69 -12.01
CA GLY A 341 -2.33 -19.31 -10.70
C GLY A 341 -3.39 -20.37 -10.39
N GLY A 342 -4.66 -20.12 -10.75
CA GLY A 342 -5.75 -21.07 -10.57
C GLY A 342 -5.50 -22.36 -11.34
N LEU A 343 -5.13 -22.26 -12.61
CA LEU A 343 -4.75 -23.42 -13.43
C LEU A 343 -3.51 -24.14 -12.88
N SER A 344 -2.56 -23.40 -12.33
CA SER A 344 -1.36 -23.97 -11.68
C SER A 344 -1.69 -24.72 -10.40
N LEU A 345 -2.61 -24.24 -9.57
CA LEU A 345 -3.10 -24.96 -8.39
C LEU A 345 -3.85 -26.24 -8.79
N MET A 346 -4.69 -26.17 -9.83
CA MET A 346 -5.36 -27.36 -10.37
C MET A 346 -4.36 -28.37 -10.92
N TRP A 347 -3.29 -27.92 -11.59
CA TRP A 347 -2.21 -28.81 -12.03
C TRP A 347 -1.48 -29.43 -10.84
N LEU A 348 -1.15 -28.63 -9.82
CA LEU A 348 -0.50 -29.14 -8.60
C LEU A 348 -1.31 -30.26 -7.93
N SER A 349 -2.65 -30.14 -7.89
CA SER A 349 -3.51 -31.15 -7.28
C SER A 349 -3.45 -32.52 -7.98
N THR A 350 -3.05 -32.58 -9.23
CA THR A 350 -2.91 -33.80 -10.04
C THR A 350 -1.48 -34.27 -10.19
N ALA A 351 -0.50 -33.55 -9.61
CA ALA A 351 0.91 -33.87 -9.75
C ALA A 351 1.25 -35.16 -9.01
N SER A 352 1.86 -36.11 -9.70
CA SER A 352 2.26 -37.41 -9.18
C SER A 352 3.79 -37.57 -9.02
N SER A 353 4.55 -36.52 -9.26
CA SER A 353 6.01 -36.53 -9.08
C SER A 353 6.52 -35.17 -8.60
N GLN A 354 7.71 -35.16 -7.99
CA GLN A 354 8.35 -33.95 -7.50
C GLN A 354 8.53 -32.91 -8.62
N THR A 355 8.99 -33.33 -9.80
CA THR A 355 9.20 -32.43 -10.94
C THR A 355 7.89 -31.81 -11.43
N MET A 356 6.82 -32.61 -11.51
CA MET A 356 5.49 -32.11 -11.89
C MET A 356 4.92 -31.12 -10.86
N SER A 357 5.30 -31.21 -9.60
CA SER A 357 4.85 -30.30 -8.54
C SER A 357 5.61 -28.98 -8.52
N VAL A 358 6.87 -28.93 -8.97
CA VAL A 358 7.66 -27.70 -9.01
C VAL A 358 7.24 -26.76 -10.13
N LEU A 359 6.86 -27.28 -11.31
CA LEU A 359 6.49 -26.46 -12.46
C LEU A 359 5.31 -25.50 -12.20
N PRO A 360 4.21 -25.93 -11.53
CA PRO A 360 3.11 -25.04 -11.16
C PRO A 360 3.53 -23.86 -10.28
N MET A 361 4.65 -23.95 -9.56
CA MET A 361 5.14 -22.86 -8.69
C MET A 361 5.45 -21.58 -9.46
N ILE A 362 5.74 -21.70 -10.77
CA ILE A 362 5.93 -20.54 -11.64
C ILE A 362 4.63 -19.75 -11.75
N GLY A 363 3.51 -20.39 -12.05
CA GLY A 363 2.22 -19.72 -12.18
C GLY A 363 1.67 -19.24 -10.84
N ILE A 364 1.88 -20.00 -9.75
CA ILE A 364 1.51 -19.59 -8.40
C ILE A 364 2.32 -18.35 -7.99
N GLY A 365 3.61 -18.28 -8.31
CA GLY A 365 4.46 -17.11 -8.05
C GLY A 365 4.04 -15.88 -8.83
N ILE A 366 3.66 -16.02 -10.11
CA ILE A 366 3.10 -14.92 -10.94
C ILE A 366 1.80 -14.41 -10.34
N MET A 367 0.91 -15.30 -9.95
CA MET A 367 -0.36 -14.97 -9.30
C MET A 367 -0.11 -14.23 -7.99
N TRP A 368 0.76 -14.75 -7.11
CA TRP A 368 1.04 -14.15 -5.80
C TRP A 368 1.65 -12.75 -5.94
N ALA A 369 2.57 -12.54 -6.89
CA ALA A 369 3.10 -11.22 -7.21
C ALA A 369 2.00 -10.21 -7.56
N SER A 370 1.00 -10.66 -8.31
CA SER A 370 -0.16 -9.83 -8.66
C SER A 370 -1.06 -9.57 -7.44
N ILE A 371 -1.32 -10.58 -6.60
CA ILE A 371 -2.18 -10.47 -5.40
C ILE A 371 -1.63 -9.42 -4.42
N VAL A 372 -0.32 -9.42 -4.18
CA VAL A 372 0.32 -8.49 -3.23
C VAL A 372 0.62 -7.10 -3.80
N GLY A 373 0.48 -6.89 -5.12
CA GLY A 373 0.84 -5.64 -5.78
C GLY A 373 -0.31 -4.91 -6.46
N VAL A 374 -0.99 -5.57 -7.39
CA VAL A 374 -1.92 -4.90 -8.32
C VAL A 374 -3.17 -4.31 -7.65
N PRO A 375 -3.89 -5.01 -6.74
CA PRO A 375 -5.05 -4.44 -6.07
C PRO A 375 -4.71 -3.22 -5.21
N TYR A 376 -3.52 -3.18 -4.59
CA TYR A 376 -3.08 -2.02 -3.82
C TYR A 376 -2.86 -0.79 -4.70
N LEU A 377 -2.27 -0.98 -5.90
CA LEU A 377 -2.14 0.10 -6.89
C LEU A 377 -3.52 0.61 -7.34
N MET A 378 -4.45 -0.30 -7.60
CA MET A 378 -5.81 0.06 -8.00
C MET A 378 -6.54 0.83 -6.91
N VAL A 379 -6.47 0.38 -5.65
CA VAL A 379 -7.10 1.06 -4.52
C VAL A 379 -6.46 2.43 -4.28
N ALA A 380 -5.12 2.54 -4.35
CA ALA A 380 -4.43 3.82 -4.19
C ALA A 380 -4.89 4.87 -5.19
N SER A 381 -5.26 4.47 -6.43
CA SER A 381 -5.79 5.37 -7.45
C SER A 381 -7.26 5.78 -7.25
N MET A 382 -8.00 5.06 -6.40
CA MET A 382 -9.45 5.29 -6.15
C MET A 382 -9.73 6.08 -4.88
N VAL A 383 -8.74 6.24 -4.03
CA VAL A 383 -8.89 6.82 -2.68
C VAL A 383 -8.59 8.30 -2.68
N PRO A 384 -9.44 9.14 -2.05
CA PRO A 384 -9.19 10.58 -1.92
C PRO A 384 -7.89 10.88 -1.17
N PRO A 385 -7.15 11.95 -1.53
CA PRO A 385 -5.98 12.40 -0.80
C PRO A 385 -6.30 12.62 0.70
N GLY A 386 -5.40 12.21 1.58
CA GLY A 386 -5.56 12.37 3.04
C GLY A 386 -6.35 11.28 3.76
N ARG A 387 -6.98 10.32 3.06
CA ARG A 387 -7.71 9.19 3.66
C ARG A 387 -7.13 7.81 3.34
N SER A 388 -5.95 7.77 2.73
CA SER A 388 -5.30 6.51 2.29
C SER A 388 -5.12 5.48 3.42
N GLY A 389 -4.80 5.92 4.65
CA GLY A 389 -4.58 5.01 5.78
C GLY A 389 -5.80 4.17 6.14
N ILE A 390 -7.00 4.79 6.22
CA ILE A 390 -8.24 4.09 6.56
C ILE A 390 -8.58 3.06 5.48
N TYR A 391 -8.47 3.43 4.19
CA TYR A 391 -8.79 2.52 3.10
C TYR A 391 -7.78 1.38 2.93
N MET A 392 -6.50 1.61 3.24
CA MET A 392 -5.51 0.52 3.32
C MET A 392 -5.80 -0.42 4.49
N GLY A 393 -6.27 0.10 5.62
CA GLY A 393 -6.77 -0.71 6.73
C GLY A 393 -7.98 -1.56 6.34
N ILE A 394 -8.96 -0.99 5.61
CA ILE A 394 -10.11 -1.74 5.09
C ILE A 394 -9.65 -2.83 4.11
N LEU A 395 -8.69 -2.54 3.23
CA LEU A 395 -8.13 -3.53 2.32
C LEU A 395 -7.48 -4.70 3.09
N ASN A 396 -6.77 -4.40 4.17
CA ASN A 396 -6.21 -5.44 5.04
C ASN A 396 -7.30 -6.30 5.72
N MET A 397 -8.42 -5.70 6.14
CA MET A 397 -9.57 -6.46 6.65
C MET A 397 -10.18 -7.37 5.57
N MET A 398 -10.20 -6.93 4.31
CA MET A 398 -10.65 -7.75 3.18
C MET A 398 -9.73 -8.96 2.91
N ILE A 399 -8.49 -8.96 3.41
CA ILE A 399 -7.59 -10.11 3.42
C ILE A 399 -7.96 -11.08 4.54
N VAL A 400 -8.14 -10.55 5.75
CA VAL A 400 -8.32 -11.37 6.96
C VAL A 400 -9.68 -12.02 7.02
N VAL A 401 -10.76 -11.32 6.62
CA VAL A 401 -12.13 -11.85 6.68
C VAL A 401 -12.31 -13.15 5.89
N PRO A 402 -11.84 -13.28 4.63
CA PRO A 402 -11.88 -14.55 3.89
C PRO A 402 -11.14 -15.69 4.58
N MET A 403 -9.99 -15.41 5.18
CA MET A 403 -9.21 -16.41 5.91
C MET A 403 -9.98 -16.92 7.14
N LEU A 404 -10.68 -16.02 7.87
CA LEU A 404 -11.54 -16.42 8.99
C LEU A 404 -12.74 -17.25 8.53
N ILE A 405 -13.37 -16.90 7.42
CA ILE A 405 -14.48 -17.67 6.85
C ILE A 405 -13.99 -19.05 6.44
N GLU A 406 -12.83 -19.15 5.79
CA GLU A 406 -12.22 -20.43 5.44
C GLU A 406 -11.99 -21.28 6.68
N THR A 407 -11.35 -20.72 7.71
CA THR A 407 -11.05 -21.42 8.95
C THR A 407 -12.28 -22.07 9.61
N VAL A 408 -13.43 -21.40 9.56
CA VAL A 408 -14.66 -21.91 10.17
C VAL A 408 -15.40 -22.90 9.26
N THR A 409 -15.26 -22.76 7.95
CA THR A 409 -16.09 -23.51 7.00
C THR A 409 -15.36 -24.66 6.31
N PHE A 410 -14.04 -24.52 6.07
CA PHE A 410 -13.34 -25.45 5.19
C PHE A 410 -13.09 -26.83 5.80
N GLY A 411 -12.91 -26.92 7.10
CA GLY A 411 -12.79 -28.23 7.79
C GLY A 411 -14.00 -29.11 7.53
N TRP A 412 -15.21 -28.56 7.70
CA TRP A 412 -16.46 -29.25 7.39
C TRP A 412 -16.59 -29.62 5.90
N ILE A 413 -16.20 -28.70 4.99
CA ILE A 413 -16.20 -28.95 3.54
C ILE A 413 -15.26 -30.10 3.21
N LEU A 414 -14.06 -30.11 3.79
CA LEU A 414 -13.05 -31.14 3.54
C LEU A 414 -13.55 -32.53 3.95
N GLU A 415 -14.12 -32.61 5.15
CA GLU A 415 -14.62 -33.87 5.71
C GLU A 415 -15.82 -34.42 4.94
N HIS A 416 -16.84 -33.58 4.70
CA HIS A 416 -18.14 -34.06 4.19
C HIS A 416 -18.29 -34.00 2.67
N LEU A 417 -17.54 -33.14 1.97
CA LEU A 417 -17.68 -32.95 0.52
C LEU A 417 -16.45 -33.41 -0.26
N LEU A 418 -15.29 -33.52 0.39
CA LEU A 418 -14.02 -33.82 -0.28
C LEU A 418 -13.38 -35.13 0.20
N ASP A 419 -14.11 -35.94 0.99
CA ASP A 419 -13.65 -37.23 1.53
C ASP A 419 -12.33 -37.12 2.33
N SER A 420 -12.12 -36.02 3.04
CA SER A 420 -10.87 -35.69 3.75
C SER A 420 -9.60 -35.76 2.88
N ASP A 421 -9.75 -35.54 1.56
CA ASP A 421 -8.67 -35.61 0.59
C ASP A 421 -7.97 -34.25 0.41
N PRO A 422 -6.71 -34.06 0.89
CA PRO A 422 -5.99 -32.81 0.78
C PRO A 422 -5.65 -32.43 -0.69
N THR A 423 -5.64 -33.40 -1.62
CA THR A 423 -5.42 -33.08 -3.05
C THR A 423 -6.62 -32.38 -3.64
N LYS A 424 -7.83 -32.79 -3.24
CA LYS A 424 -9.08 -32.10 -3.62
C LYS A 424 -9.15 -30.70 -3.00
N ALA A 425 -8.57 -30.46 -1.83
CA ALA A 425 -8.48 -29.12 -1.24
C ALA A 425 -7.69 -28.16 -2.17
N ILE A 426 -6.56 -28.59 -2.68
CA ILE A 426 -5.76 -27.78 -3.64
C ILE A 426 -6.53 -27.55 -4.96
N LEU A 427 -7.29 -28.55 -5.43
CA LEU A 427 -8.16 -28.38 -6.59
C LEU A 427 -9.22 -27.30 -6.36
N VAL A 428 -9.90 -27.31 -5.21
CA VAL A 428 -10.89 -26.30 -4.83
C VAL A 428 -10.25 -24.91 -4.77
N ALA A 429 -9.06 -24.79 -4.20
CA ALA A 429 -8.31 -23.53 -4.19
C ALA A 429 -8.08 -23.01 -5.64
N GLY A 430 -7.71 -23.88 -6.56
CA GLY A 430 -7.58 -23.53 -7.99
C GLY A 430 -8.88 -23.02 -8.61
N VAL A 431 -9.99 -23.69 -8.35
CA VAL A 431 -11.33 -23.28 -8.84
C VAL A 431 -11.74 -21.93 -8.27
N LEU A 432 -11.53 -21.69 -6.97
CA LEU A 432 -11.84 -20.41 -6.32
C LEU A 432 -11.01 -19.26 -6.93
N MET A 433 -9.75 -19.49 -7.29
CA MET A 433 -8.93 -18.50 -8.01
C MET A 433 -9.52 -18.15 -9.38
N LEU A 434 -10.04 -19.13 -10.13
CA LEU A 434 -10.70 -18.87 -11.40
C LEU A 434 -12.00 -18.08 -11.21
N ILE A 435 -12.79 -18.37 -10.17
CA ILE A 435 -13.95 -17.57 -9.81
C ILE A 435 -13.55 -16.14 -9.45
N GLY A 436 -12.45 -15.97 -8.69
CA GLY A 436 -11.87 -14.67 -8.38
C GLY A 436 -11.44 -13.91 -9.64
N ALA A 437 -10.86 -14.59 -10.63
CA ALA A 437 -10.52 -14.01 -11.93
C ALA A 437 -11.75 -13.49 -12.69
N VAL A 438 -12.85 -14.27 -12.72
CA VAL A 438 -14.13 -13.85 -13.31
C VAL A 438 -14.70 -12.66 -12.54
N ALA A 439 -14.69 -12.71 -11.20
CA ALA A 439 -15.16 -11.59 -10.37
C ALA A 439 -14.35 -10.31 -10.63
N MET A 440 -13.05 -10.42 -10.91
CA MET A 440 -12.19 -9.28 -11.24
C MET A 440 -12.65 -8.57 -12.53
N LEU A 441 -13.23 -9.29 -13.50
CA LEU A 441 -13.76 -8.68 -14.72
C LEU A 441 -14.97 -7.76 -14.45
N TRP A 442 -15.65 -7.89 -13.31
CA TRP A 442 -16.75 -7.00 -12.91
C TRP A 442 -16.27 -5.74 -12.18
N VAL A 443 -15.01 -5.68 -11.79
CA VAL A 443 -14.40 -4.46 -11.23
C VAL A 443 -14.27 -3.44 -12.37
N ARG A 444 -14.89 -2.27 -12.22
CA ARG A 444 -14.66 -1.14 -13.14
C ARG A 444 -13.40 -0.40 -12.66
N SER A 445 -12.38 -0.39 -13.51
CA SER A 445 -11.21 0.46 -13.29
C SER A 445 -11.58 1.92 -13.59
N PRO A 446 -10.98 2.90 -12.92
CA PRO A 446 -11.11 4.31 -13.33
C PRO A 446 -10.71 4.55 -14.79
N SER A 447 -9.82 3.70 -15.36
CA SER A 447 -9.47 3.71 -16.78
C SER A 447 -10.51 3.08 -17.71
N ASP A 448 -11.49 2.30 -17.17
CA ASP A 448 -12.59 1.69 -17.92
C ASP A 448 -13.88 2.52 -17.82
N ALA A 449 -13.89 3.58 -17.02
CA ALA A 449 -14.95 4.54 -17.05
C ALA A 449 -14.89 5.24 -18.41
N ASP A 450 -15.82 4.95 -19.28
CA ASP A 450 -16.16 5.87 -20.36
C ASP A 450 -16.16 7.27 -19.77
N GLU A 451 -15.52 8.24 -20.44
CA GLU A 451 -15.49 9.65 -20.05
C GLU A 451 -16.89 10.20 -19.71
N SER A 452 -17.96 9.47 -20.03
CA SER A 452 -19.35 9.78 -19.74
C SER A 452 -19.85 9.38 -18.35
N SER A 453 -19.07 8.67 -17.51
CA SER A 453 -19.56 8.11 -16.22
C SER A 453 -18.82 8.59 -14.96
N ILE A 454 -18.00 9.64 -15.04
CA ILE A 454 -17.55 10.36 -13.85
C ILE A 454 -18.74 11.16 -13.33
N VAL A 455 -19.46 10.59 -12.37
CA VAL A 455 -20.48 11.32 -11.61
C VAL A 455 -19.73 12.09 -10.51
N PRO A 456 -19.63 13.41 -10.61
CA PRO A 456 -19.09 14.22 -9.52
C PRO A 456 -20.03 14.16 -8.31
N LEU A 457 -19.47 14.02 -7.14
CA LEU A 457 -20.19 14.04 -5.87
C LEU A 457 -20.83 15.42 -5.65
N GLY A 458 -22.16 15.47 -5.70
CA GLY A 458 -22.89 16.42 -4.93
C GLY A 458 -23.57 17.60 -5.62
N ALA A 459 -24.59 17.33 -6.43
CA ALA A 459 -25.72 18.28 -6.53
C ALA A 459 -27.01 17.54 -6.14
N PRO A 460 -27.87 18.14 -5.29
CA PRO A 460 -29.09 17.49 -4.80
C PRO A 460 -30.18 17.27 -5.86
N ASP A 461 -30.00 17.75 -7.07
CA ASP A 461 -30.99 17.77 -8.16
C ASP A 461 -30.58 17.02 -9.45
N GLY A 462 -29.45 16.26 -9.41
CA GLY A 462 -29.00 15.45 -10.55
C GLY A 462 -28.44 16.24 -11.75
N SER A 463 -28.32 17.58 -11.66
CA SER A 463 -27.66 18.40 -12.65
C SER A 463 -26.22 18.68 -12.21
N LEU A 464 -25.28 17.90 -12.74
CA LEU A 464 -23.87 18.13 -12.53
C LEU A 464 -23.40 19.26 -13.44
N SER A 465 -23.09 20.40 -12.84
CA SER A 465 -22.39 21.50 -13.55
C SER A 465 -20.93 21.11 -13.78
N THR A 466 -20.68 20.32 -14.82
CA THR A 466 -19.33 20.25 -15.37
C THR A 466 -19.02 21.60 -15.97
N TYR A 467 -17.88 22.19 -15.57
CA TYR A 467 -17.44 23.42 -16.19
C TYR A 467 -17.28 23.19 -17.69
N SER A 468 -17.86 24.07 -18.50
CA SER A 468 -17.69 24.04 -19.95
C SER A 468 -16.39 24.72 -20.35
N ARG A 469 -15.87 25.61 -19.50
CA ARG A 469 -14.65 26.39 -19.72
C ARG A 469 -13.96 26.75 -18.41
N VAL A 470 -12.64 26.59 -18.36
CA VAL A 470 -11.77 27.08 -17.30
C VAL A 470 -10.92 28.22 -17.84
N ILE A 471 -10.95 29.36 -17.19
CA ILE A 471 -10.32 30.61 -17.62
C ILE A 471 -9.21 30.94 -16.62
N VAL A 472 -8.01 31.26 -17.10
CA VAL A 472 -6.87 31.62 -16.25
C VAL A 472 -6.09 32.78 -16.86
N GLY A 473 -5.63 33.69 -15.99
CA GLY A 473 -4.74 34.78 -16.37
C GLY A 473 -3.27 34.34 -16.35
N SER A 474 -2.48 34.80 -17.31
CA SER A 474 -1.03 34.58 -17.31
C SER A 474 -0.28 35.82 -17.85
N ASP A 475 0.80 36.17 -17.16
CA ASP A 475 1.79 37.16 -17.56
C ASP A 475 3.11 36.53 -18.03
N GLY A 476 3.15 35.21 -18.11
CA GLY A 476 4.32 34.41 -18.50
C GLY A 476 5.40 34.30 -17.43
N THR A 477 5.14 34.73 -16.19
CA THR A 477 6.04 34.54 -15.05
C THR A 477 5.84 33.17 -14.41
N ASP A 478 6.84 32.67 -13.70
CA ASP A 478 6.78 31.37 -13.00
C ASP A 478 5.61 31.30 -11.99
N HIS A 479 5.25 32.42 -11.37
CA HIS A 479 4.12 32.51 -10.45
C HIS A 479 2.78 32.27 -11.14
N THR A 480 2.56 32.90 -12.33
CA THR A 480 1.30 32.69 -13.06
C THR A 480 1.25 31.34 -13.76
N LEU A 481 2.38 30.76 -14.15
CA LEU A 481 2.45 29.42 -14.73
C LEU A 481 1.94 28.34 -13.74
N TYR A 482 2.19 28.49 -12.43
CA TYR A 482 1.60 27.59 -11.44
C TYR A 482 0.06 27.64 -11.44
N GLY A 483 -0.51 28.84 -11.52
CA GLY A 483 -1.97 29.03 -11.69
C GLY A 483 -2.50 28.40 -12.97
N VAL A 484 -1.74 28.49 -14.06
CA VAL A 484 -2.07 27.86 -15.36
C VAL A 484 -2.05 26.34 -15.26
N HIS A 485 -1.07 25.74 -14.59
CA HIS A 485 -1.02 24.30 -14.38
C HIS A 485 -2.21 23.80 -13.56
N ARG A 486 -2.60 24.53 -12.50
CA ARG A 486 -3.80 24.18 -11.72
C ARG A 486 -5.08 24.30 -12.54
N ALA A 487 -5.19 25.34 -13.37
CA ALA A 487 -6.32 25.50 -14.28
C ALA A 487 -6.37 24.37 -15.32
N MET A 488 -5.22 23.93 -15.82
CA MET A 488 -5.08 22.81 -16.75
C MET A 488 -5.57 21.48 -16.11
N GLU A 489 -5.15 21.18 -14.87
CA GLU A 489 -5.60 19.99 -14.13
C GLU A 489 -7.12 19.97 -13.96
N ILE A 490 -7.71 21.13 -13.60
CA ILE A 490 -9.15 21.28 -13.43
C ILE A 490 -9.87 21.15 -14.78
N ALA A 491 -9.35 21.78 -15.83
CA ALA A 491 -9.93 21.67 -17.17
C ALA A 491 -9.90 20.23 -17.69
N ALA A 492 -8.79 19.52 -17.48
CA ALA A 492 -8.66 18.11 -17.85
C ALA A 492 -9.62 17.21 -17.06
N SER A 493 -9.74 17.40 -15.74
CA SER A 493 -10.62 16.62 -14.89
C SER A 493 -12.12 16.87 -15.13
N SER A 494 -12.46 18.08 -15.61
CA SER A 494 -13.84 18.50 -15.90
C SER A 494 -14.21 18.34 -17.37
N ASN A 495 -13.31 17.86 -18.21
CA ASN A 495 -13.43 17.86 -19.68
C ASN A 495 -13.82 19.25 -20.25
N ALA A 496 -13.32 20.31 -19.59
CA ALA A 496 -13.59 21.70 -19.93
C ALA A 496 -12.51 22.25 -20.87
N ARG A 497 -12.87 23.25 -21.66
CA ARG A 497 -11.92 23.94 -22.50
C ARG A 497 -11.10 24.93 -21.67
N LEU A 498 -9.77 24.86 -21.73
CA LEU A 498 -8.88 25.82 -21.07
C LEU A 498 -8.81 27.09 -21.89
N THR A 499 -8.94 28.28 -21.26
CA THR A 499 -8.76 29.57 -21.90
C THR A 499 -7.73 30.40 -21.14
N ILE A 500 -6.64 30.75 -21.80
CA ILE A 500 -5.56 31.55 -21.25
C ILE A 500 -5.76 32.98 -21.68
N VAL A 501 -5.79 33.90 -20.72
CA VAL A 501 -5.99 35.32 -20.95
C VAL A 501 -4.71 36.07 -20.54
N THR A 502 -4.12 36.80 -21.45
CA THR A 502 -3.04 37.74 -21.17
C THR A 502 -3.55 39.17 -21.46
N ALA A 503 -3.57 40.01 -20.43
CA ALA A 503 -4.01 41.40 -20.56
C ALA A 503 -2.80 42.33 -20.58
N TYR A 504 -2.94 43.48 -21.28
CA TYR A 504 -1.93 44.53 -21.33
C TYR A 504 -2.54 45.92 -21.32
N LEU A 505 -1.77 46.88 -20.82
CA LEU A 505 -2.10 48.31 -20.94
C LEU A 505 -1.38 48.94 -22.12
N PRO A 506 -1.99 49.96 -22.81
CA PRO A 506 -1.31 50.73 -23.84
C PRO A 506 -0.08 51.44 -23.29
N ILE A 507 0.99 51.50 -24.09
CA ILE A 507 2.22 52.21 -23.74
C ILE A 507 1.90 53.69 -23.45
N GLY A 508 2.28 54.21 -22.27
CA GLY A 508 2.01 55.57 -21.83
C GLY A 508 0.75 55.72 -20.94
N THR A 509 0.07 54.65 -20.60
CA THR A 509 -0.99 54.67 -19.57
C THR A 509 -0.35 54.94 -18.20
N PRO A 510 -0.82 55.96 -17.42
CA PRO A 510 -0.31 56.20 -16.07
C PRO A 510 -0.56 54.95 -15.20
N ASP A 511 0.47 54.51 -14.47
CA ASP A 511 0.34 53.42 -13.54
C ASP A 511 -0.57 53.83 -12.36
N PRO A 512 -1.74 53.22 -12.17
CA PRO A 512 -2.63 53.59 -11.09
C PRO A 512 -2.17 53.10 -9.72
N ASP A 513 -1.21 52.13 -9.67
CA ASP A 513 -0.74 51.49 -8.41
C ASP A 513 0.77 51.17 -8.55
N SER A 514 1.62 51.92 -7.89
CA SER A 514 3.09 51.87 -7.96
C SER A 514 3.72 50.58 -7.41
N GLY A 515 3.11 49.42 -7.58
CA GLY A 515 3.56 48.13 -7.09
C GLY A 515 3.19 46.94 -7.96
N ARG A 516 2.56 47.11 -9.13
CA ARG A 516 2.19 46.02 -10.02
C ARG A 516 3.16 45.86 -11.17
N GLU A 517 3.61 44.63 -11.44
CA GLU A 517 4.21 44.26 -12.71
C GLU A 517 3.10 44.10 -13.75
N GLU A 518 2.74 45.21 -14.43
CA GLU A 518 1.79 45.19 -15.54
C GLU A 518 2.53 45.07 -16.88
N ILE A 519 1.92 44.36 -17.83
CA ILE A 519 2.46 44.29 -19.20
C ILE A 519 2.04 45.53 -19.98
N TYR A 520 3.02 46.27 -20.47
CA TYR A 520 2.78 47.43 -21.32
C TYR A 520 3.09 47.13 -22.78
N GLY A 521 2.06 47.17 -23.60
CA GLY A 521 2.17 46.94 -25.05
C GLY A 521 1.77 45.53 -25.49
N GLU A 522 1.23 45.46 -26.69
CA GLU A 522 0.73 44.22 -27.29
C GLU A 522 1.85 43.19 -27.56
N ASP A 523 3.05 43.67 -27.96
CA ASP A 523 4.16 42.77 -28.29
C ASP A 523 4.68 42.02 -27.06
N ASP A 524 4.77 42.68 -25.89
CA ASP A 524 5.17 42.07 -24.63
C ASP A 524 4.11 41.08 -24.15
N ALA A 525 2.82 41.39 -24.29
CA ALA A 525 1.73 40.49 -24.00
C ALA A 525 1.74 39.23 -24.88
N ARG A 526 2.03 39.38 -26.15
CA ARG A 526 2.19 38.25 -27.06
C ARG A 526 3.42 37.40 -26.73
N LEU A 527 4.50 38.00 -26.23
CA LEU A 527 5.68 37.27 -25.76
C LEU A 527 5.37 36.49 -24.50
N ALA A 528 4.68 37.08 -23.52
CA ALA A 528 4.23 36.44 -22.31
C ALA A 528 3.32 35.22 -22.60
N LEU A 529 2.36 35.42 -23.50
CA LEU A 529 1.47 34.35 -23.94
C LEU A 529 2.22 33.21 -24.63
N ARG A 530 3.21 33.52 -25.50
CA ARG A 530 4.04 32.47 -26.13
C ARG A 530 4.79 31.62 -25.09
N ARG A 531 5.39 32.22 -24.07
CA ARG A 531 6.06 31.50 -22.98
C ARG A 531 5.11 30.54 -22.26
N THR A 532 3.89 31.02 -21.97
CA THR A 532 2.86 30.17 -21.35
C THR A 532 2.45 29.00 -22.24
N VAL A 533 2.29 29.23 -23.53
CA VAL A 533 1.92 28.21 -24.52
C VAL A 533 3.06 27.21 -24.76
N GLU A 534 4.31 27.65 -24.77
CA GLU A 534 5.48 26.77 -24.87
C GLU A 534 5.57 25.84 -23.67
N ASP A 535 5.31 26.34 -22.45
CA ASP A 535 5.26 25.56 -21.25
C ASP A 535 4.14 24.49 -21.29
N LEU A 536 2.92 24.87 -21.69
CA LEU A 536 1.79 23.96 -21.87
C LEU A 536 2.03 22.87 -22.93
N ASN A 537 2.74 23.18 -24.01
CA ASN A 537 3.08 22.21 -25.04
C ASN A 537 4.00 21.08 -24.50
N HIS A 538 4.80 21.37 -23.49
CA HIS A 538 5.59 20.36 -22.77
C HIS A 538 4.70 19.30 -22.11
N TYR A 539 3.52 19.66 -21.62
CA TYR A 539 2.54 18.79 -20.97
C TYR A 539 1.51 18.16 -21.92
N ARG A 540 1.66 18.32 -23.27
CA ARG A 540 0.79 17.75 -24.32
C ARG A 540 -0.69 18.12 -24.20
N VAL A 541 -1.00 19.33 -23.73
CA VAL A 541 -2.38 19.84 -23.66
C VAL A 541 -2.93 20.05 -25.06
N ARG A 542 -4.04 19.40 -25.40
CA ARG A 542 -4.58 19.38 -26.78
C ARG A 542 -5.73 20.37 -27.03
N GLN A 543 -6.38 20.89 -25.99
CA GLN A 543 -7.57 21.75 -26.15
C GLN A 543 -7.48 23.00 -25.27
N TYR A 544 -6.91 24.04 -25.81
CA TYR A 544 -6.89 25.36 -25.19
C TYR A 544 -7.13 26.47 -26.19
N ASP A 545 -7.72 27.56 -25.72
CA ASP A 545 -7.78 28.87 -26.44
C ASP A 545 -6.83 29.82 -25.73
N SER A 546 -6.23 30.73 -26.47
CA SER A 546 -5.38 31.77 -25.92
C SER A 546 -5.75 33.13 -26.50
N VAL A 547 -5.88 34.14 -25.63
CA VAL A 547 -6.37 35.48 -26.02
C VAL A 547 -5.49 36.55 -25.38
N VAL A 548 -5.09 37.52 -26.17
CA VAL A 548 -4.48 38.77 -25.70
C VAL A 548 -5.54 39.87 -25.71
N VAL A 549 -5.71 40.58 -24.58
CA VAL A 549 -6.76 41.59 -24.40
C VAL A 549 -6.14 42.88 -23.88
N VAL A 550 -6.58 44.02 -24.45
CA VAL A 550 -6.24 45.34 -23.92
C VAL A 550 -7.10 45.69 -22.72
N GLY A 551 -6.49 46.11 -21.62
CA GLY A 551 -7.17 46.57 -20.42
C GLY A 551 -6.69 45.92 -19.14
N ASP A 552 -7.39 46.15 -18.04
CA ASP A 552 -7.12 45.57 -16.71
C ASP A 552 -7.32 44.06 -16.71
N VAL A 553 -6.41 43.34 -16.04
CA VAL A 553 -6.40 41.85 -15.98
C VAL A 553 -7.70 41.29 -15.42
N ALA A 554 -8.23 41.87 -14.32
CA ALA A 554 -9.45 41.38 -13.72
C ALA A 554 -10.67 41.57 -14.61
N ASP A 555 -10.75 42.71 -15.31
CA ASP A 555 -11.82 43.01 -16.27
C ASP A 555 -11.74 42.08 -17.48
N ALA A 556 -10.54 41.77 -17.97
CA ALA A 556 -10.33 40.82 -19.05
C ALA A 556 -10.77 39.37 -18.67
N LEU A 557 -10.47 38.93 -17.46
CA LEU A 557 -10.91 37.61 -16.93
C LEU A 557 -12.43 37.53 -16.79
N LEU A 558 -13.05 38.58 -16.23
CA LEU A 558 -14.51 38.67 -16.08
C LEU A 558 -15.21 38.68 -17.45
N ALA A 559 -14.69 39.45 -18.41
CA ALA A 559 -15.21 39.49 -19.78
C ALA A 559 -15.07 38.13 -20.49
N ALA A 560 -13.98 37.41 -20.25
CA ALA A 560 -13.77 36.07 -20.83
C ALA A 560 -14.75 35.05 -20.27
N SER A 561 -15.22 35.21 -19.03
CA SER A 561 -16.22 34.33 -18.41
C SER A 561 -17.63 34.51 -18.97
N LYS A 562 -17.92 35.64 -19.62
CA LYS A 562 -19.24 35.98 -20.21
C LYS A 562 -20.41 35.79 -19.23
N ASP A 563 -20.15 35.92 -17.95
CA ASP A 563 -21.15 35.68 -16.87
C ASP A 563 -21.85 34.30 -16.98
N ASP A 564 -21.22 33.31 -17.61
CA ASP A 564 -21.78 31.94 -17.68
C ASP A 564 -21.44 31.17 -16.37
N PRO A 565 -22.44 30.74 -15.61
CA PRO A 565 -22.19 30.01 -14.36
C PRO A 565 -21.48 28.66 -14.57
N ARG A 566 -21.43 28.14 -15.79
CA ARG A 566 -20.68 26.91 -16.13
C ARG A 566 -19.20 27.18 -16.45
N HIS A 567 -18.77 28.46 -16.39
CA HIS A 567 -17.36 28.79 -16.48
C HIS A 567 -16.72 28.87 -15.11
N LEU A 568 -15.43 28.53 -15.03
CA LEU A 568 -14.61 28.67 -13.83
C LEU A 568 -13.48 29.64 -14.12
N ILE A 569 -13.29 30.63 -13.24
CA ILE A 569 -12.12 31.49 -13.29
C ILE A 569 -11.10 31.01 -12.26
N VAL A 570 -9.86 30.82 -12.70
CA VAL A 570 -8.71 30.49 -11.84
C VAL A 570 -7.81 31.72 -11.78
N VAL A 571 -7.58 32.26 -10.60
CA VAL A 571 -6.74 33.45 -10.40
C VAL A 571 -5.66 33.18 -9.37
N GLY A 572 -4.43 33.57 -9.66
CA GLY A 572 -3.30 33.46 -8.73
C GLY A 572 -3.37 34.53 -7.64
N ASN A 573 -2.91 34.15 -6.44
CA ASN A 573 -2.73 35.07 -5.30
C ASN A 573 -1.27 34.98 -4.83
N ARG A 574 -0.54 36.09 -4.89
CA ARG A 574 0.87 36.18 -4.44
C ARG A 574 1.00 36.31 -2.91
N GLY A 575 -0.10 36.33 -2.16
CA GLY A 575 -0.10 36.61 -0.73
C GLY A 575 0.09 38.09 -0.39
N LEU A 576 0.06 38.39 0.89
CA LEU A 576 0.29 39.75 1.40
C LEU A 576 1.78 40.09 1.25
N GLY A 577 2.10 41.06 0.36
CA GLY A 577 3.39 41.73 0.45
C GLY A 577 3.56 42.43 1.80
N GLU A 578 4.76 42.88 2.15
CA GLU A 578 5.15 43.46 3.46
C GLU A 578 4.29 44.61 4.01
N HIS A 579 3.21 44.98 3.33
CA HIS A 579 2.27 46.09 3.68
C HIS A 579 0.81 45.62 3.80
N GLY A 580 0.58 44.64 4.57
CA GLY A 580 -0.52 44.15 5.39
C GLY A 580 -1.96 44.68 5.26
N GLU A 581 -2.57 44.95 4.11
CA GLU A 581 -4.01 45.25 3.99
C GLU A 581 -4.68 44.34 2.94
N GLY A 582 -5.26 43.21 3.38
CA GLY A 582 -6.16 42.33 2.60
C GLY A 582 -5.65 40.91 2.43
N LEU A 583 -6.55 39.92 2.59
CA LEU A 583 -6.28 38.47 2.41
C LEU A 583 -6.04 38.07 0.94
N LEU A 584 -6.39 38.91 -0.03
CA LEU A 584 -6.31 38.66 -1.46
C LEU A 584 -5.60 39.79 -2.17
N GLY A 585 -4.77 39.47 -3.15
CA GLY A 585 -4.22 40.46 -4.10
C GLY A 585 -5.32 41.17 -4.91
N SER A 586 -5.03 42.36 -5.41
CA SER A 586 -6.00 43.25 -6.05
C SER A 586 -6.77 42.64 -7.23
N VAL A 587 -6.10 41.83 -8.09
CA VAL A 587 -6.75 41.11 -9.19
C VAL A 587 -7.69 40.06 -8.67
N ALA A 588 -7.21 39.20 -7.72
CA ALA A 588 -8.01 38.16 -7.12
C ALA A 588 -9.23 38.74 -6.37
N ALA A 589 -9.04 39.80 -5.59
CA ALA A 589 -10.13 40.49 -4.88
C ALA A 589 -11.18 41.06 -5.86
N LYS A 590 -10.77 41.73 -6.90
CA LYS A 590 -11.67 42.32 -7.92
C LYS A 590 -12.45 41.22 -8.66
N VAL A 591 -11.80 40.10 -9.02
CA VAL A 591 -12.46 38.97 -9.69
C VAL A 591 -13.48 38.32 -8.75
N VAL A 592 -13.10 37.99 -7.50
CA VAL A 592 -14.01 37.36 -6.53
C VAL A 592 -15.24 38.22 -6.22
N GLN A 593 -15.07 39.57 -6.17
CA GLN A 593 -16.19 40.48 -5.88
C GLN A 593 -17.18 40.62 -7.04
N ASN A 594 -16.71 40.48 -8.31
CA ASN A 594 -17.52 40.81 -9.47
C ASN A 594 -17.87 39.62 -10.37
N ALA A 595 -17.28 38.43 -10.14
CA ALA A 595 -17.60 37.25 -10.92
C ALA A 595 -19.02 36.74 -10.66
N LYS A 596 -19.72 36.33 -11.70
CA LYS A 596 -20.99 35.56 -11.65
C LYS A 596 -20.76 34.09 -11.89
N SER A 597 -19.56 33.68 -12.25
CA SER A 597 -19.07 32.32 -12.38
C SER A 597 -18.28 31.92 -11.12
N ASP A 598 -18.04 30.62 -10.94
CA ASP A 598 -17.19 30.13 -9.86
C ASP A 598 -15.75 30.66 -9.99
N VAL A 599 -15.12 30.95 -8.86
CA VAL A 599 -13.73 31.43 -8.80
C VAL A 599 -12.90 30.58 -7.86
N ILE A 600 -11.78 30.08 -8.36
CA ILE A 600 -10.74 29.44 -7.53
C ILE A 600 -9.55 30.37 -7.42
N VAL A 601 -9.17 30.69 -6.18
CA VAL A 601 -7.96 31.46 -5.88
C VAL A 601 -6.84 30.49 -5.54
N VAL A 602 -5.73 30.52 -6.31
CA VAL A 602 -4.58 29.65 -6.15
C VAL A 602 -3.45 30.43 -5.48
N GLN A 603 -2.94 29.92 -4.37
CA GLN A 603 -1.78 30.52 -3.68
C GLN A 603 -0.53 30.31 -4.52
N THR A 604 0.17 31.39 -4.89
CA THR A 604 1.35 31.37 -5.77
C THR A 604 2.62 31.96 -5.12
N SER A 605 2.58 32.25 -3.82
CA SER A 605 3.62 33.01 -3.10
C SER A 605 4.96 32.31 -2.87
N ASP A 606 5.06 30.96 -3.02
CA ASP A 606 6.30 30.21 -2.71
C ASP A 606 6.70 29.18 -3.77
N THR A 607 6.28 29.37 -5.01
CA THR A 607 6.29 28.31 -6.03
C THR A 607 7.47 28.32 -7.01
N SER A 608 8.46 29.20 -6.85
CA SER A 608 9.62 29.25 -7.77
C SER A 608 10.43 27.95 -7.82
N ASP A 609 10.47 27.19 -6.72
CA ASP A 609 11.18 25.91 -6.67
C ASP A 609 10.31 24.75 -7.16
N ASP A 610 8.98 24.78 -6.96
CA ASP A 610 8.05 23.73 -7.41
C ASP A 610 7.89 23.73 -8.94
N VAL A 611 7.87 24.91 -9.58
CA VAL A 611 7.84 25.02 -11.06
C VAL A 611 9.15 24.54 -11.69
N ARG A 612 10.31 24.76 -11.03
CA ARG A 612 11.60 24.22 -11.49
C ARG A 612 11.68 22.71 -11.37
N LEU A 613 11.06 22.13 -10.34
CA LEU A 613 10.99 20.67 -10.14
C LEU A 613 10.08 20.00 -11.19
N LEU A 614 8.98 20.64 -11.57
CA LEU A 614 8.08 20.15 -12.62
C LEU A 614 8.72 20.21 -14.03
N ARG A 615 9.63 21.17 -14.29
CA ARG A 615 10.40 21.24 -15.56
C ARG A 615 11.48 20.15 -15.67
N ASN A 616 11.91 19.55 -14.56
CA ASN A 616 12.97 18.55 -14.51
C ASN A 616 12.44 17.11 -14.30
N ALA A 617 11.13 16.89 -14.20
CA ALA A 617 10.43 15.62 -14.11
C ALA A 617 9.79 15.24 -15.45
#